data_e9815e53b8dc619457f6e28c0d2e1aea
#
_entry.id   e9815e53b8dc619457f6e28c0d2e1aea
#
_cell.length_a   1.000
_cell.length_b   1.000
_cell.length_c   1.000
_cell.angle_alpha   90.00
_cell.angle_beta   90.00
_cell.angle_gamma   90.00
#
_symmetry.space_group_name_H-M   'P 1'
#
loop_
_entity.id
_entity.type
_entity.pdbx_description
1 polymer ?
#
loop_
_entity_poly.entity_id
_entity_poly.type
_entity_poly.pdbx_seq_one_letter_code
_entity_poly.pdbx_strand_id
1 'polypeptide(L)'
;MVCHHKGMTTDFFVDIWSDVVCPFCYLGFRQFHDALDLFDNAEDVVIRHHAFELDPHAELTHGQSLNEMLAEKYSMSLERAAAMNQRVEDTARELGMEWSLVDARPTNTFNAHRVIALAATHGLQEAMLERLFRAYFSEGLVISDHDTLGTLAHEIGIDGVDEMLAGNQFVDAVRHDESLAAKIGLTGVPALILDGRVHVSGAQGSSAMLEALEDAWSQRSQQTA
;
A
#
# COMPACT_ATOMS: atom_id res chain seq x y z
N MET A 1 19.98 -35.03 21.22
CA MET A 1 20.65 -33.93 20.51
C MET A 1 20.18 -34.00 19.07
N VAL A 2 19.04 -33.41 18.76
CA VAL A 2 18.44 -33.42 17.41
C VAL A 2 18.92 -32.15 16.72
N CYS A 3 19.90 -32.30 15.82
CA CYS A 3 20.29 -31.23 14.92
C CYS A 3 19.11 -30.97 13.97
N HIS A 4 18.39 -29.89 14.19
CA HIS A 4 17.53 -29.33 13.16
C HIS A 4 18.45 -28.80 12.05
N HIS A 5 18.50 -29.54 10.94
CA HIS A 5 19.01 -29.01 9.69
C HIS A 5 18.04 -27.89 9.28
N LYS A 6 18.42 -26.64 9.51
CA LYS A 6 17.81 -25.49 8.87
C LYS A 6 18.17 -25.64 7.38
N GLY A 7 17.26 -26.28 6.61
CA GLY A 7 17.34 -26.26 5.16
C GLY A 7 17.46 -24.82 4.71
N MET A 8 18.20 -24.56 3.65
CA MET A 8 18.27 -23.22 3.03
C MET A 8 16.84 -22.82 2.67
N THR A 9 16.18 -22.09 3.58
CA THR A 9 14.92 -21.40 3.28
C THR A 9 15.29 -20.29 2.31
N THR A 10 14.90 -20.46 1.07
CA THR A 10 14.95 -19.37 0.11
C THR A 10 13.78 -18.46 0.44
N ASP A 11 14.01 -17.15 0.58
CA ASP A 11 12.98 -16.17 0.90
C ASP A 11 11.77 -16.31 -0.04
N PHE A 12 10.56 -16.22 0.52
CA PHE A 12 9.30 -16.18 -0.22
C PHE A 12 8.90 -14.72 -0.41
N PHE A 13 9.12 -14.21 -1.61
CA PHE A 13 8.89 -12.80 -1.89
C PHE A 13 7.43 -12.49 -2.18
N VAL A 14 6.94 -11.44 -1.54
CA VAL A 14 5.63 -10.85 -1.83
C VAL A 14 5.82 -9.40 -2.27
N ASP A 15 5.63 -9.15 -3.55
CA ASP A 15 5.69 -7.82 -4.14
C ASP A 15 4.30 -7.19 -4.12
N ILE A 16 4.16 -5.99 -3.52
CA ILE A 16 2.90 -5.29 -3.34
C ILE A 16 2.99 -3.88 -3.93
N TRP A 17 2.25 -3.62 -5.01
CA TRP A 17 2.05 -2.27 -5.53
C TRP A 17 0.84 -1.63 -4.88
N SER A 18 1.01 -0.41 -4.40
CA SER A 18 -0.05 0.34 -3.71
C SER A 18 0.08 1.84 -3.90
N ASP A 19 -1.03 2.56 -3.69
CA ASP A 19 -1.06 4.00 -3.55
C ASP A 19 -1.71 4.38 -2.22
N VAL A 20 -1.12 5.33 -1.52
CA VAL A 20 -1.53 5.76 -0.17
C VAL A 20 -2.89 6.46 -0.12
N VAL A 21 -3.43 6.90 -1.27
CA VAL A 21 -4.79 7.47 -1.40
C VAL A 21 -5.81 6.44 -1.91
N CYS A 22 -5.40 5.20 -2.15
CA CYS A 22 -6.29 4.13 -2.60
C CYS A 22 -6.94 3.42 -1.41
N PRO A 23 -8.27 3.51 -1.22
CA PRO A 23 -8.92 2.86 -0.08
C PRO A 23 -8.80 1.34 -0.14
N PHE A 24 -8.85 0.76 -1.35
CA PHE A 24 -8.67 -0.68 -1.52
C PHE A 24 -7.23 -1.14 -1.21
N CYS A 25 -6.23 -0.24 -1.34
CA CYS A 25 -4.87 -0.55 -0.90
C CYS A 25 -4.78 -0.68 0.61
N TYR A 26 -5.45 0.20 1.37
CA TYR A 26 -5.45 0.08 2.83
C TYR A 26 -6.28 -1.13 3.31
N LEU A 27 -7.43 -1.40 2.70
CA LEU A 27 -8.19 -2.63 2.96
C LEU A 27 -7.35 -3.87 2.66
N GLY A 28 -6.70 -3.91 1.49
CA GLY A 28 -5.84 -5.02 1.06
C GLY A 28 -4.62 -5.21 1.96
N PHE A 29 -4.02 -4.11 2.42
CA PHE A 29 -2.92 -4.13 3.41
C PHE A 29 -3.37 -4.84 4.69
N ARG A 30 -4.51 -4.46 5.25
CA ARG A 30 -5.05 -5.09 6.47
C ARG A 30 -5.37 -6.56 6.24
N GLN A 31 -6.10 -6.87 5.16
CA GLN A 31 -6.48 -8.24 4.82
C GLN A 31 -5.29 -9.16 4.57
N PHE A 32 -4.21 -8.64 3.97
CA PHE A 32 -2.98 -9.37 3.75
C PHE A 32 -2.27 -9.71 5.07
N HIS A 33 -2.17 -8.76 6.00
CA HIS A 33 -1.58 -9.02 7.32
C HIS A 33 -2.42 -10.01 8.14
N ASP A 34 -3.75 -9.88 8.12
CA ASP A 34 -4.64 -10.85 8.76
C ASP A 34 -4.46 -12.27 8.16
N ALA A 35 -4.19 -12.39 6.85
CA ALA A 35 -3.89 -13.66 6.20
C ALA A 35 -2.50 -14.18 6.57
N LEU A 36 -1.51 -13.29 6.63
CA LEU A 36 -0.13 -13.63 6.97
C LEU A 36 -0.03 -14.16 8.41
N ASP A 37 -0.81 -13.61 9.34
CA ASP A 37 -0.88 -14.09 10.74
C ASP A 37 -1.41 -15.53 10.85
N LEU A 38 -2.13 -16.01 9.83
CA LEU A 38 -2.67 -17.38 9.75
C LEU A 38 -1.84 -18.31 8.87
N PHE A 39 -0.85 -17.76 8.15
CA PHE A 39 -0.04 -18.53 7.20
C PHE A 39 1.09 -19.28 7.93
N ASP A 40 1.13 -20.61 7.80
CA ASP A 40 2.06 -21.46 8.52
C ASP A 40 3.56 -21.16 8.26
N ASN A 41 3.87 -20.51 7.11
CA ASN A 41 5.24 -20.18 6.72
C ASN A 41 5.49 -18.67 6.68
N ALA A 42 4.80 -17.90 7.53
CA ALA A 42 4.91 -16.45 7.58
C ALA A 42 6.34 -15.94 7.84
N GLU A 43 7.15 -16.70 8.61
CA GLU A 43 8.55 -16.36 8.91
C GLU A 43 9.49 -16.40 7.68
N ASP A 44 9.09 -17.06 6.60
CA ASP A 44 9.84 -17.12 5.35
C ASP A 44 9.44 -16.03 4.36
N VAL A 45 8.37 -15.26 4.66
CA VAL A 45 7.84 -14.21 3.79
C VAL A 45 8.68 -12.94 3.89
N VAL A 46 9.08 -12.44 2.72
CA VAL A 46 9.76 -11.14 2.58
C VAL A 46 8.86 -10.23 1.75
N ILE A 47 8.28 -9.23 2.41
CA ILE A 47 7.39 -8.26 1.78
C ILE A 47 8.22 -7.15 1.14
N ARG A 48 7.86 -6.76 -0.08
CA ARG A 48 8.43 -5.64 -0.81
C ARG A 48 7.31 -4.74 -1.30
N HIS A 49 7.21 -3.55 -0.73
CA HIS A 49 6.25 -2.55 -1.18
C HIS A 49 6.83 -1.71 -2.30
N HIS A 50 6.04 -1.53 -3.34
CA HIS A 50 6.35 -0.77 -4.54
C HIS A 50 5.39 0.40 -4.71
N ALA A 51 5.92 1.51 -5.17
CA ALA A 51 5.13 2.71 -5.44
C ALA A 51 4.25 2.54 -6.69
N PHE A 52 3.03 3.07 -6.60
CA PHE A 52 2.13 3.23 -7.74
C PHE A 52 1.31 4.50 -7.52
N GLU A 53 1.36 5.45 -8.45
CA GLU A 53 0.50 6.64 -8.41
C GLU A 53 -0.77 6.39 -9.26
N LEU A 54 -1.95 6.41 -8.63
CA LEU A 54 -3.25 6.32 -9.33
C LEU A 54 -3.50 7.53 -10.25
N ASP A 55 -2.87 8.66 -9.95
CA ASP A 55 -2.86 9.86 -10.74
C ASP A 55 -1.52 10.60 -10.60
N PRO A 56 -0.53 10.30 -11.46
CA PRO A 56 0.77 10.97 -11.42
C PRO A 56 0.71 12.49 -11.72
N HIS A 57 -0.44 12.96 -12.22
CA HIS A 57 -0.67 14.36 -12.56
C HIS A 57 -1.57 15.08 -11.54
N ALA A 58 -1.94 14.40 -10.44
CA ALA A 58 -2.72 15.03 -9.40
C ALA A 58 -2.04 16.30 -8.86
N GLU A 59 -2.84 17.32 -8.58
CA GLU A 59 -2.36 18.54 -7.94
C GLU A 59 -1.88 18.24 -6.50
N LEU A 60 -0.96 19.07 -5.99
CA LEU A 60 -0.48 18.93 -4.60
C LEU A 60 -1.61 19.16 -3.59
N THR A 61 -2.53 20.08 -3.90
CA THR A 61 -3.73 20.32 -3.10
C THR A 61 -4.92 20.55 -4.01
N HIS A 62 -5.98 19.80 -3.80
CA HIS A 62 -7.25 20.01 -4.49
C HIS A 62 -8.15 20.93 -3.65
N GLY A 63 -8.76 21.91 -4.30
CA GLY A 63 -9.84 22.71 -3.69
C GLY A 63 -11.16 21.94 -3.56
N GLN A 64 -11.23 20.73 -4.09
CA GLN A 64 -12.40 19.84 -4.12
C GLN A 64 -12.34 18.80 -3.01
N SER A 65 -13.51 18.41 -2.51
CA SER A 65 -13.66 17.21 -1.67
C SER A 65 -13.42 15.94 -2.49
N LEU A 66 -13.15 14.81 -1.80
CA LEU A 66 -13.02 13.51 -2.44
C LEU A 66 -14.29 13.14 -3.25
N ASN A 67 -15.49 13.44 -2.72
CA ASN A 67 -16.75 13.17 -3.41
C ASN A 67 -16.87 13.97 -4.72
N GLU A 68 -16.47 15.25 -4.73
CA GLU A 68 -16.50 16.09 -5.94
C GLU A 68 -15.50 15.59 -6.98
N MET A 69 -14.29 15.26 -6.56
CA MET A 69 -13.28 14.70 -7.46
C MET A 69 -13.74 13.38 -8.09
N LEU A 70 -14.33 12.46 -7.30
CA LEU A 70 -14.84 11.19 -7.81
C LEU A 70 -16.04 11.37 -8.72
N ALA A 71 -16.95 12.30 -8.40
CA ALA A 71 -18.11 12.63 -9.22
C ALA A 71 -17.67 13.12 -10.61
N GLU A 72 -16.68 13.99 -10.67
CA GLU A 72 -16.10 14.49 -11.92
C GLU A 72 -15.37 13.38 -12.68
N LYS A 73 -14.42 12.69 -12.03
CA LYS A 73 -13.57 11.64 -12.63
C LYS A 73 -14.41 10.52 -13.28
N TYR A 74 -15.51 10.12 -12.64
CA TYR A 74 -16.35 9.01 -13.10
C TYR A 74 -17.67 9.46 -13.74
N SER A 75 -17.85 10.76 -13.98
CA SER A 75 -19.06 11.33 -14.59
C SER A 75 -20.34 10.85 -13.90
N MET A 76 -20.37 10.91 -12.57
CA MET A 76 -21.51 10.51 -11.73
C MET A 76 -22.02 11.67 -10.87
N SER A 77 -23.20 11.50 -10.24
CA SER A 77 -23.67 12.51 -9.29
C SER A 77 -22.90 12.50 -7.97
N LEU A 78 -22.91 13.62 -7.26
CA LEU A 78 -22.24 13.75 -5.97
C LEU A 78 -22.82 12.77 -4.94
N GLU A 79 -24.14 12.56 -4.95
CA GLU A 79 -24.82 11.59 -4.07
C GLU A 79 -24.36 10.16 -4.34
N ARG A 80 -24.12 9.82 -5.63
CA ARG A 80 -23.60 8.50 -5.99
C ARG A 80 -22.16 8.32 -5.55
N ALA A 81 -21.33 9.34 -5.67
CA ALA A 81 -19.94 9.33 -5.17
C ALA A 81 -19.91 9.17 -3.64
N ALA A 82 -20.75 9.93 -2.92
CA ALA A 82 -20.87 9.83 -1.47
C ALA A 82 -21.35 8.43 -1.02
N ALA A 83 -22.37 7.87 -1.71
CA ALA A 83 -22.85 6.52 -1.41
C ALA A 83 -21.81 5.43 -1.70
N MET A 84 -20.94 5.64 -2.69
CA MET A 84 -19.83 4.74 -2.97
C MET A 84 -18.77 4.80 -1.85
N ASN A 85 -18.38 5.98 -1.41
CA ASN A 85 -17.46 6.16 -0.30
C ASN A 85 -18.01 5.59 1.00
N GLN A 86 -19.30 5.78 1.30
CA GLN A 86 -19.93 5.21 2.48
C GLN A 86 -19.82 3.68 2.53
N ARG A 87 -20.01 2.99 1.39
CA ARG A 87 -19.84 1.53 1.33
C ARG A 87 -18.41 1.09 1.62
N VAL A 88 -17.43 1.87 1.18
CA VAL A 88 -16.02 1.59 1.46
C VAL A 88 -15.71 1.79 2.95
N GLU A 89 -16.24 2.86 3.56
CA GLU A 89 -16.14 3.07 5.01
C GLU A 89 -16.82 1.97 5.82
N ASP A 90 -17.98 1.48 5.36
CA ASP A 90 -18.68 0.37 6.01
C ASP A 90 -17.83 -0.90 5.97
N THR A 91 -17.18 -1.20 4.83
CA THR A 91 -16.24 -2.32 4.71
C THR A 91 -15.02 -2.15 5.64
N ALA A 92 -14.47 -0.94 5.73
CA ALA A 92 -13.36 -0.65 6.64
C ALA A 92 -13.77 -0.87 8.12
N ARG A 93 -14.98 -0.45 8.48
CA ARG A 93 -15.52 -0.63 9.84
C ARG A 93 -15.69 -2.10 10.20
N GLU A 94 -16.08 -2.97 9.24
CA GLU A 94 -16.15 -4.43 9.46
C GLU A 94 -14.77 -5.04 9.78
N LEU A 95 -13.70 -4.41 9.30
CA LEU A 95 -12.31 -4.76 9.61
C LEU A 95 -11.74 -4.02 10.85
N GLY A 96 -12.58 -3.30 11.60
CA GLY A 96 -12.17 -2.56 12.78
C GLY A 96 -11.39 -1.28 12.49
N MET A 97 -11.46 -0.74 11.26
CA MET A 97 -10.83 0.50 10.86
C MET A 97 -11.84 1.65 10.87
N GLU A 98 -11.48 2.75 11.52
CA GLU A 98 -12.31 3.97 11.56
C GLU A 98 -11.81 4.98 10.54
N TRP A 99 -12.59 5.17 9.45
CA TRP A 99 -12.29 6.10 8.38
C TRP A 99 -13.30 7.25 8.30
N SER A 100 -12.84 8.36 7.75
CA SER A 100 -13.66 9.51 7.39
C SER A 100 -13.29 9.97 5.98
N LEU A 101 -13.85 9.33 4.96
CA LEU A 101 -13.57 9.68 3.56
C LEU A 101 -14.13 11.06 3.18
N VAL A 102 -15.06 11.60 3.95
CA VAL A 102 -15.54 12.98 3.78
C VAL A 102 -14.46 14.01 4.12
N ASP A 103 -13.54 13.66 5.02
CA ASP A 103 -12.42 14.51 5.44
C ASP A 103 -11.17 14.29 4.59
N ALA A 104 -11.10 13.19 3.84
CA ALA A 104 -9.97 12.88 2.97
C ALA A 104 -9.75 14.02 1.94
N ARG A 105 -8.48 14.39 1.76
CA ARG A 105 -8.06 15.49 0.89
C ARG A 105 -7.32 14.94 -0.33
N PRO A 106 -7.97 14.90 -1.51
CA PRO A 106 -7.31 14.48 -2.74
C PRO A 106 -6.01 15.24 -2.96
N THR A 107 -4.94 14.53 -3.27
CA THR A 107 -3.60 15.09 -3.33
C THR A 107 -2.67 14.23 -4.16
N ASN A 108 -1.53 14.78 -4.58
CA ASN A 108 -0.46 14.03 -5.21
C ASN A 108 0.27 13.14 -4.18
N THR A 109 0.67 11.94 -4.58
CA THR A 109 1.27 10.93 -3.68
C THR A 109 2.76 10.71 -3.90
N PHE A 110 3.36 11.37 -4.89
CA PHE A 110 4.77 11.17 -5.26
C PHE A 110 5.73 11.33 -4.08
N ASN A 111 5.61 12.42 -3.33
CA ASN A 111 6.48 12.67 -2.18
C ASN A 111 6.22 11.71 -1.01
N ALA A 112 4.97 11.27 -0.82
CA ALA A 112 4.64 10.24 0.15
C ALA A 112 5.34 8.91 -0.19
N HIS A 113 5.37 8.51 -1.46
CA HIS A 113 6.12 7.33 -1.93
C HIS A 113 7.63 7.48 -1.73
N ARG A 114 8.20 8.69 -1.91
CA ARG A 114 9.61 8.95 -1.60
C ARG A 114 9.92 8.77 -0.11
N VAL A 115 9.00 9.20 0.77
CA VAL A 115 9.14 9.00 2.22
C VAL A 115 9.03 7.52 2.59
N ILE A 116 8.15 6.74 1.94
CA ILE A 116 8.08 5.28 2.12
C ILE A 116 9.39 4.62 1.69
N ALA A 117 10.00 5.07 0.59
CA ALA A 117 11.29 4.55 0.14
C ALA A 117 12.45 4.91 1.11
N LEU A 118 12.42 6.11 1.71
CA LEU A 118 13.34 6.46 2.81
C LEU A 118 13.13 5.53 4.00
N ALA A 119 11.88 5.29 4.41
CA ALA A 119 11.54 4.41 5.51
C ALA A 119 12.04 2.97 5.29
N ALA A 120 12.04 2.49 4.05
CA ALA A 120 12.61 1.18 3.71
C ALA A 120 14.10 1.06 4.09
N THR A 121 14.88 2.13 3.97
CA THR A 121 16.30 2.14 4.36
C THR A 121 16.51 2.02 5.89
N HIS A 122 15.45 2.27 6.67
CA HIS A 122 15.43 2.15 8.13
C HIS A 122 14.72 0.87 8.60
N GLY A 123 14.23 0.02 7.69
CA GLY A 123 13.40 -1.15 8.04
C GLY A 123 12.01 -0.79 8.56
N LEU A 124 11.51 0.41 8.24
CA LEU A 124 10.24 0.97 8.72
C LEU A 124 9.23 1.21 7.58
N GLN A 125 9.41 0.54 6.42
CA GLN A 125 8.58 0.76 5.24
C GLN A 125 7.08 0.54 5.51
N GLU A 126 6.74 -0.58 6.14
CA GLU A 126 5.34 -0.91 6.47
C GLU A 126 4.75 0.04 7.51
N ALA A 127 5.52 0.40 8.54
CA ALA A 127 5.08 1.35 9.55
C ALA A 127 4.79 2.73 8.93
N MET A 128 5.60 3.18 7.96
CA MET A 128 5.38 4.43 7.24
C MET A 128 4.14 4.35 6.35
N LEU A 129 3.98 3.25 5.63
CA LEU A 129 2.83 3.02 4.77
C LEU A 129 1.52 3.04 5.57
N GLU A 130 1.46 2.29 6.69
CA GLU A 130 0.30 2.29 7.58
C GLU A 130 0.04 3.68 8.18
N ARG A 131 1.10 4.38 8.60
CA ARG A 131 0.99 5.74 9.15
C ARG A 131 0.40 6.72 8.14
N LEU A 132 0.80 6.64 6.87
CA LEU A 132 0.26 7.47 5.78
C LEU A 132 -1.20 7.12 5.47
N PHE A 133 -1.54 5.84 5.41
CA PHE A 133 -2.93 5.42 5.25
C PHE A 133 -3.82 6.01 6.35
N ARG A 134 -3.41 5.90 7.61
CA ARG A 134 -4.16 6.46 8.73
C ARG A 134 -4.27 7.98 8.65
N ALA A 135 -3.18 8.68 8.28
CA ALA A 135 -3.18 10.12 8.10
C ALA A 135 -4.21 10.58 7.06
N TYR A 136 -4.29 9.86 5.94
CA TYR A 136 -5.18 10.19 4.84
C TYR A 136 -6.64 9.79 5.12
N PHE A 137 -6.88 8.54 5.55
CA PHE A 137 -8.23 7.98 5.65
C PHE A 137 -8.93 8.27 6.97
N SER A 138 -8.19 8.45 8.06
CA SER A 138 -8.77 8.65 9.40
C SER A 138 -8.58 10.07 9.95
N GLU A 139 -7.49 10.75 9.58
CA GLU A 139 -7.12 12.04 10.14
C GLU A 139 -7.36 13.22 9.16
N GLY A 140 -7.64 12.93 7.89
CA GLY A 140 -7.92 13.94 6.85
C GLY A 140 -6.72 14.84 6.55
N LEU A 141 -5.47 14.36 6.77
CA LEU A 141 -4.26 15.14 6.56
C LEU A 141 -3.88 15.19 5.06
N VAL A 142 -3.25 16.30 4.67
CA VAL A 142 -2.73 16.48 3.31
C VAL A 142 -1.35 15.84 3.21
N ILE A 143 -1.28 14.63 2.68
CA ILE A 143 -0.03 13.84 2.60
C ILE A 143 0.90 14.22 1.44
N SER A 144 0.64 15.31 0.73
CA SER A 144 1.60 15.96 -0.18
C SER A 144 2.36 17.10 0.49
N ASP A 145 1.88 17.57 1.65
CA ASP A 145 2.51 18.66 2.38
C ASP A 145 3.79 18.18 3.06
N HIS A 146 4.89 18.90 2.86
CA HIS A 146 6.21 18.49 3.35
C HIS A 146 6.28 18.47 4.88
N ASP A 147 5.70 19.49 5.56
CA ASP A 147 5.71 19.57 7.02
C ASP A 147 4.89 18.40 7.62
N THR A 148 3.77 18.06 6.98
CA THR A 148 2.96 16.89 7.33
C THR A 148 3.76 15.60 7.18
N LEU A 149 4.41 15.38 6.03
CA LEU A 149 5.23 14.19 5.79
C LEU A 149 6.38 14.07 6.78
N GLY A 150 7.05 15.18 7.08
CA GLY A 150 8.13 15.23 8.08
C GLY A 150 7.62 14.85 9.48
N THR A 151 6.47 15.39 9.88
CA THR A 151 5.85 15.06 11.17
C THR A 151 5.49 13.59 11.29
N LEU A 152 4.83 13.03 10.26
CA LEU A 152 4.41 11.62 10.24
C LEU A 152 5.60 10.66 10.29
N ALA A 153 6.67 10.98 9.57
CA ALA A 153 7.90 10.19 9.60
C ALA A 153 8.61 10.25 10.96
N HIS A 154 8.67 11.44 11.56
CA HIS A 154 9.26 11.62 12.90
C HIS A 154 8.51 10.82 13.98
N GLU A 155 7.17 10.72 13.90
CA GLU A 155 6.36 9.92 14.83
C GLU A 155 6.76 8.44 14.86
N ILE A 156 7.29 7.91 13.76
CA ILE A 156 7.77 6.53 13.67
C ILE A 156 9.29 6.41 13.75
N GLY A 157 9.99 7.49 14.11
CA GLY A 157 11.42 7.50 14.36
C GLY A 157 12.30 7.73 13.13
N ILE A 158 11.77 8.37 12.07
CA ILE A 158 12.52 8.74 10.86
C ILE A 158 12.72 10.25 10.83
N ASP A 159 13.98 10.66 10.77
CA ASP A 159 14.40 12.06 10.62
C ASP A 159 14.94 12.35 9.20
N GLY A 160 15.18 13.63 8.88
CA GLY A 160 15.82 14.05 7.64
C GLY A 160 14.88 14.07 6.41
N VAL A 161 13.57 13.99 6.61
CA VAL A 161 12.57 14.03 5.52
C VAL A 161 12.60 15.37 4.79
N ASP A 162 12.75 16.49 5.49
CA ASP A 162 12.79 17.83 4.87
C ASP A 162 13.97 17.96 3.90
N GLU A 163 15.16 17.50 4.32
CA GLU A 163 16.36 17.51 3.46
C GLU A 163 16.18 16.57 2.25
N MET A 164 15.60 15.38 2.47
CA MET A 164 15.30 14.43 1.42
C MET A 164 14.31 15.01 0.41
N LEU A 165 13.23 15.66 0.86
CA LEU A 165 12.21 16.26 0.00
C LEU A 165 12.71 17.50 -0.76
N ALA A 166 13.64 18.26 -0.18
CA ALA A 166 14.28 19.39 -0.85
C ALA A 166 15.21 18.95 -2.01
N GLY A 167 15.69 17.72 -1.99
CA GLY A 167 16.53 17.10 -3.03
C GLY A 167 15.78 16.13 -3.92
N ASN A 168 16.55 15.33 -4.68
CA ASN A 168 16.03 14.31 -5.61
C ASN A 168 16.17 12.87 -5.07
N GLN A 169 16.40 12.71 -3.78
CA GLN A 169 16.55 11.37 -3.20
C GLN A 169 15.25 10.56 -3.39
N PHE A 170 15.40 9.28 -3.71
CA PHE A 170 14.31 8.32 -3.96
C PHE A 170 13.38 8.62 -5.15
N VAL A 171 13.64 9.69 -5.95
CA VAL A 171 12.89 9.94 -7.19
C VAL A 171 13.02 8.74 -8.14
N ASP A 172 14.25 8.28 -8.38
CA ASP A 172 14.50 7.16 -9.29
C ASP A 172 13.92 5.84 -8.77
N ALA A 173 13.84 5.66 -7.44
CA ALA A 173 13.24 4.47 -6.84
C ALA A 173 11.73 4.40 -7.13
N VAL A 174 11.01 5.50 -6.89
CA VAL A 174 9.56 5.59 -7.19
C VAL A 174 9.30 5.38 -8.68
N ARG A 175 10.05 6.06 -9.56
CA ARG A 175 9.89 5.91 -11.03
C ARG A 175 10.27 4.52 -11.53
N HIS A 176 11.20 3.85 -10.86
CA HIS A 176 11.54 2.46 -11.15
C HIS A 176 10.36 1.52 -10.88
N ASP A 177 9.72 1.64 -9.71
CA ASP A 177 8.57 0.83 -9.31
C ASP A 177 7.39 1.01 -10.28
N GLU A 178 7.07 2.23 -10.66
CA GLU A 178 6.03 2.54 -11.65
C GLU A 178 6.36 1.97 -13.03
N SER A 179 7.63 2.09 -13.45
CA SER A 179 8.09 1.49 -14.70
C SER A 179 7.98 -0.03 -14.68
N LEU A 180 8.27 -0.65 -13.54
CA LEU A 180 8.11 -2.09 -13.35
C LEU A 180 6.65 -2.48 -13.43
N ALA A 181 5.75 -1.77 -12.72
CA ALA A 181 4.30 -1.98 -12.82
C ALA A 181 3.80 -1.92 -14.27
N ALA A 182 4.22 -0.90 -15.02
CA ALA A 182 3.85 -0.75 -16.42
C ALA A 182 4.38 -1.91 -17.30
N LYS A 183 5.62 -2.36 -17.09
CA LYS A 183 6.25 -3.47 -17.84
C LYS A 183 5.53 -4.80 -17.63
N ILE A 184 5.02 -5.04 -16.42
CA ILE A 184 4.26 -6.27 -16.10
C ILE A 184 2.76 -6.11 -16.33
N GLY A 185 2.33 -4.96 -16.86
CA GLY A 185 0.94 -4.72 -17.27
C GLY A 185 -0.03 -4.44 -16.13
N LEU A 186 0.44 -3.96 -14.98
CA LEU A 186 -0.44 -3.51 -13.89
C LEU A 186 -1.17 -2.23 -14.31
N THR A 187 -2.50 -2.24 -14.18
CA THR A 187 -3.38 -1.11 -14.52
C THR A 187 -4.12 -0.55 -13.32
N GLY A 188 -3.87 -1.10 -12.13
CA GLY A 188 -4.52 -0.67 -10.89
C GLY A 188 -3.94 -1.36 -9.67
N VAL A 189 -4.29 -0.84 -8.51
CA VAL A 189 -3.80 -1.27 -7.20
C VAL A 189 -4.96 -1.45 -6.20
N PRO A 190 -4.80 -2.30 -5.14
CA PRO A 190 -3.59 -3.04 -4.83
C PRO A 190 -3.37 -4.19 -5.81
N ALA A 191 -2.11 -4.49 -6.09
CA ALA A 191 -1.71 -5.65 -6.85
C ALA A 191 -0.57 -6.36 -6.10
N LEU A 192 -0.72 -7.68 -5.89
CA LEU A 192 0.26 -8.50 -5.21
C LEU A 192 0.79 -9.57 -6.17
N ILE A 193 2.07 -9.82 -6.10
CA ILE A 193 2.72 -10.93 -6.80
C ILE A 193 3.42 -11.79 -5.76
N LEU A 194 2.92 -13.00 -5.58
CA LEU A 194 3.40 -13.95 -4.58
C LEU A 194 4.43 -14.87 -5.23
N ASP A 195 5.67 -14.79 -4.81
CA ASP A 195 6.83 -15.55 -5.29
C ASP A 195 6.99 -15.57 -6.83
N GLY A 196 6.57 -14.48 -7.50
CA GLY A 196 6.59 -14.37 -8.97
C GLY A 196 5.62 -15.31 -9.69
N ARG A 197 4.65 -15.92 -9.01
CA ARG A 197 3.78 -17.01 -9.50
C ARG A 197 2.31 -16.68 -9.48
N VAL A 198 1.80 -16.27 -8.32
CA VAL A 198 0.37 -16.00 -8.13
C VAL A 198 0.15 -14.50 -8.08
N HIS A 199 -0.79 -14.02 -8.89
CA HIS A 199 -1.16 -12.61 -8.96
C HIS A 199 -2.51 -12.42 -8.27
N VAL A 200 -2.57 -11.51 -7.30
CA VAL A 200 -3.79 -11.09 -6.63
C VAL A 200 -4.03 -9.62 -6.95
N SER A 201 -5.23 -9.29 -7.43
CA SER A 201 -5.63 -7.92 -7.77
C SER A 201 -6.80 -7.48 -6.90
N GLY A 202 -6.68 -6.32 -6.28
CA GLY A 202 -7.70 -5.75 -5.40
C GLY A 202 -7.70 -6.35 -3.98
N ALA A 203 -8.56 -5.82 -3.12
CA ALA A 203 -8.80 -6.29 -1.75
C ALA A 203 -9.79 -7.45 -1.79
N GLN A 204 -9.31 -8.68 -1.80
CA GLN A 204 -10.09 -9.91 -1.99
C GLN A 204 -10.63 -10.55 -0.69
N GLY A 205 -10.24 -10.00 0.47
CA GLY A 205 -10.51 -10.57 1.79
C GLY A 205 -9.39 -11.47 2.30
N SER A 206 -9.27 -11.57 3.63
CA SER A 206 -8.17 -12.31 4.29
C SER A 206 -8.16 -13.79 3.93
N SER A 207 -9.33 -14.43 3.79
CA SER A 207 -9.40 -15.85 3.40
C SER A 207 -8.85 -16.11 2.00
N ALA A 208 -9.22 -15.27 1.01
CA ALA A 208 -8.72 -15.42 -0.35
C ALA A 208 -7.22 -15.08 -0.45
N MET A 209 -6.73 -14.14 0.38
CA MET A 209 -5.30 -13.85 0.48
C MET A 209 -4.52 -15.04 1.06
N LEU A 210 -5.06 -15.71 2.10
CA LEU A 210 -4.45 -16.91 2.67
C LEU A 210 -4.40 -18.05 1.65
N GLU A 211 -5.50 -18.33 0.94
CA GLU A 211 -5.54 -19.35 -0.12
C GLU A 211 -4.48 -19.06 -1.21
N ALA A 212 -4.31 -17.78 -1.59
CA ALA A 212 -3.30 -17.39 -2.57
C ALA A 212 -1.86 -17.59 -2.07
N LEU A 213 -1.58 -17.32 -0.78
CA LEU A 213 -0.28 -17.57 -0.15
C LEU A 213 0.03 -19.09 -0.13
N GLU A 214 -0.94 -19.90 0.29
CA GLU A 214 -0.82 -21.37 0.32
C GLU A 214 -0.60 -21.96 -1.09
N ASP A 215 -1.34 -21.48 -2.09
CA ASP A 215 -1.18 -21.92 -3.48
C ASP A 215 0.22 -21.57 -4.02
N ALA A 216 0.66 -20.32 -3.86
CA ALA A 216 1.99 -19.90 -4.29
C ALA A 216 3.11 -20.71 -3.58
N TRP A 217 2.94 -20.99 -2.28
CA TRP A 217 3.87 -21.79 -1.52
C TRP A 217 3.92 -23.26 -2.01
N SER A 218 2.76 -23.85 -2.29
CA SER A 218 2.68 -25.22 -2.81
C SER A 218 3.34 -25.39 -4.17
N GLN A 219 3.16 -24.40 -5.06
CA GLN A 219 3.80 -24.38 -6.39
C GLN A 219 5.32 -24.32 -6.31
N ARG A 220 5.87 -23.62 -5.32
CA ARG A 220 7.31 -23.55 -5.05
C ARG A 220 7.88 -24.93 -4.68
N SER A 221 7.20 -25.65 -3.79
CA SER A 221 7.64 -26.95 -3.29
C SER A 221 7.71 -28.00 -4.39
N GLN A 222 6.88 -27.91 -5.43
CA GLN A 222 6.85 -28.85 -6.56
C GLN A 222 8.02 -28.68 -7.53
N GLN A 223 8.69 -27.53 -7.55
CA GLN A 223 9.85 -27.28 -8.45
C GLN A 223 11.20 -27.66 -7.84
N THR A 224 11.24 -27.86 -6.53
CA THR A 224 12.45 -28.26 -5.79
C THR A 224 12.55 -29.79 -5.60
N ALA A 225 11.56 -30.52 -6.02
CA ALA A 225 11.49 -32.00 -5.95
C ALA A 225 11.81 -32.63 -7.31
#